data_74cf9732e05219af1666fe304df2434f
#
_entry.id   74cf9732e05219af1666fe304df2434f
#
_cell.length_a   1.000
_cell.length_b   1.000
_cell.length_c   1.000
_cell.angle_alpha   90.00
_cell.angle_beta   90.00
_cell.angle_gamma   90.00
#
_symmetry.space_group_name_H-M   'P 1'
#
loop_
_entity.id
_entity.type
_entity.pdbx_description
1 polymer ?
#
loop_
_entity_poly.entity_id
_entity_poly.type
_entity_poly.pdbx_seq_one_letter_code
_entity_poly.pdbx_strand_id
1 'polypeptide(L)'
;MSNIEIKSTNGATWSVYLIRTASNQLYCGVTTDIERRFKEHQTGNKGAKYLKGKGPLTLVWSEVVGDKRKAMQLEYRIKKLSKAKKESIVSRELRVDALVQ
;
A
#
# COMPACT_ATOMS: atom_id res chain seq x y z
N MET A 1 26.56 4.33 11.64
CA MET A 1 26.30 4.55 11.32
C MET A 1 25.95 4.81 10.61
N SER A 2 25.86 4.52 10.48
CA SER A 2 25.59 4.72 9.86
C SER A 2 25.08 4.98 9.14
N ASN A 3 24.95 4.75 9.01
CA ASN A 3 24.53 4.91 8.45
C ASN A 3 23.89 5.19 7.93
N ILE A 4 23.77 5.04 8.16
CA ILE A 4 23.13 5.19 7.81
C ILE A 4 22.57 5.88 7.34
N GLU A 5 22.45 6.20 7.42
CA GLU A 5 21.83 6.88 6.94
C GLU A 5 21.86 7.21 5.88
N ILE A 6 22.10 7.00 5.44
CA ILE A 6 22.13 7.13 4.36
C ILE A 6 21.31 6.84 3.58
N LYS A 7 21.01 6.16 3.81
CA LYS A 7 20.19 5.74 3.26
C LYS A 7 19.25 6.44 2.89
N SER A 8 19.10 6.97 3.39
CA SER A 8 18.01 7.62 3.25
C SER A 8 17.93 8.42 2.11
N THR A 9 18.83 8.89 1.66
CA THR A 9 18.74 9.76 0.65
C THR A 9 18.13 9.15 -0.48
N ASN A 10 18.72 8.39 -1.11
CA ASN A 10 18.05 7.69 -2.08
C ASN A 10 17.58 6.49 -1.45
N GLY A 11 17.62 6.50 -0.16
CA GLY A 11 17.22 5.34 0.56
C GLY A 11 15.77 5.35 0.97
N ALA A 12 14.93 6.06 0.27
CA ALA A 12 13.51 6.03 0.59
C ALA A 12 13.03 4.58 0.50
N THR A 13 12.37 4.13 1.55
CA THR A 13 11.86 2.77 1.62
C THR A 13 10.39 2.79 1.23
N TRP A 14 10.06 2.06 0.17
CA TRP A 14 8.71 2.02 -0.36
C TRP A 14 7.92 0.86 0.22
N SER A 15 6.65 1.12 0.47
CA SER A 15 5.72 0.11 0.97
C SER A 15 4.51 0.04 0.07
N VAL A 16 3.86 -1.11 0.06
CA VAL A 16 2.58 -1.32 -0.60
C VAL A 16 1.54 -1.49 0.49
N TYR A 17 0.34 -0.98 0.27
CA TYR A 17 -0.70 -1.04 1.29
C TYR A 17 -2.07 -1.30 0.67
N LEU A 18 -2.98 -1.78 1.49
CA LEU A 18 -4.38 -1.94 1.13
C LEU A 18 -5.25 -1.20 2.13
N ILE A 19 -6.21 -0.44 1.60
CA ILE A 19 -7.17 0.31 2.39
C ILE A 19 -8.56 -0.23 2.08
N ARG A 20 -9.34 -0.48 3.12
CA ARG A 20 -10.73 -0.91 2.98
C ARG A 20 -11.64 0.29 3.09
N THR A 21 -12.55 0.43 2.15
CA THR A 21 -13.53 1.53 2.16
C THR A 21 -14.76 1.13 2.97
N ALA A 22 -15.66 2.11 3.21
CA ALA A 22 -16.90 1.85 3.93
C ALA A 22 -17.75 0.82 3.20
N SER A 23 -17.67 0.75 1.88
CA SER A 23 -18.43 -0.22 1.08
C SER A 23 -17.68 -1.53 0.90
N ASN A 24 -16.63 -1.74 1.69
CA ASN A 24 -15.87 -2.99 1.70
C ASN A 24 -15.05 -3.24 0.44
N GLN A 25 -14.70 -2.19 -0.28
CA GLN A 25 -13.79 -2.29 -1.41
C GLN A 25 -12.36 -2.17 -0.91
N LEU A 26 -11.42 -2.74 -1.66
CA LEU A 26 -10.00 -2.68 -1.29
C LEU A 26 -9.24 -1.84 -2.31
N TYR A 27 -8.56 -0.83 -1.83
CA TYR A 27 -7.72 0.07 -2.64
C TYR A 27 -6.25 -0.21 -2.36
N CYS A 28 -5.46 -0.37 -3.42
CA CYS A 28 -4.03 -0.65 -3.30
C CYS A 28 -3.22 0.57 -3.72
N GLY A 29 -2.20 0.89 -2.94
CA GLY A 29 -1.30 2.00 -3.27
C GLY A 29 0.11 1.73 -2.80
N VAL A 30 1.01 2.63 -3.15
CA VAL A 30 2.41 2.58 -2.70
C VAL A 30 2.79 3.94 -2.12
N THR A 31 3.71 3.93 -1.17
CA THR A 31 4.17 5.17 -0.55
C THR A 31 5.48 4.93 0.18
N THR A 32 6.18 6.01 0.46
CA THR A 32 7.35 5.96 1.35
C THR A 32 6.97 6.27 2.80
N ASP A 33 5.72 6.64 3.05
CA ASP A 33 5.27 7.02 4.39
C ASP A 33 3.79 6.65 4.53
N ILE A 34 3.54 5.48 5.09
CA ILE A 34 2.17 4.95 5.17
C ILE A 34 1.28 5.82 6.04
N GLU A 35 1.78 6.27 7.18
CA GLU A 35 0.97 7.07 8.10
C GLU A 35 0.53 8.38 7.45
N ARG A 36 1.48 9.07 6.83
CA ARG A 36 1.16 10.33 6.16
C ARG A 36 0.18 10.10 5.02
N ARG A 37 0.44 9.08 4.19
CA ARG A 37 -0.40 8.81 3.02
C ARG A 37 -1.81 8.42 3.43
N PHE A 38 -1.93 7.60 4.46
CA PHE A 38 -3.24 7.19 4.94
C PHE A 38 -4.02 8.40 5.46
N LYS A 39 -3.35 9.30 6.18
CA LYS A 39 -3.98 10.50 6.67
C LYS A 39 -4.46 11.39 5.50
N GLU A 40 -3.66 11.50 4.45
CA GLU A 40 -4.07 12.24 3.25
C GLU A 40 -5.33 11.65 2.64
N HIS A 41 -5.41 10.34 2.60
CA HIS A 41 -6.61 9.67 2.08
C HIS A 41 -7.81 9.93 2.98
N GLN A 42 -7.62 9.88 4.29
CA GLN A 42 -8.72 10.07 5.24
C GLN A 42 -9.28 11.49 5.18
N THR A 43 -8.42 12.48 5.07
CA THR A 43 -8.85 13.87 5.07
C THR A 43 -9.33 14.31 3.69
N GLY A 44 -9.02 13.55 2.65
CA GLY A 44 -9.37 13.92 1.28
C GLY A 44 -8.44 14.98 0.72
N ASN A 45 -7.47 15.44 1.50
CA ASN A 45 -6.54 16.46 1.06
C ASN A 45 -5.33 15.75 0.47
N LYS A 46 -5.14 15.87 -0.84
CA LYS A 46 -4.06 15.19 -1.57
C LYS A 46 -4.23 13.66 -1.60
N GLY A 47 -5.39 13.16 -1.19
CA GLY A 47 -5.63 11.73 -1.25
C GLY A 47 -6.00 11.28 -2.65
N ALA A 48 -6.09 9.98 -2.87
CA ALA A 48 -6.47 9.43 -4.14
C ALA A 48 -7.93 9.76 -4.45
N LYS A 49 -8.19 10.14 -5.70
CA LYS A 49 -9.54 10.47 -6.12
C LYS A 49 -10.52 9.32 -5.86
N TYR A 50 -10.06 8.10 -6.08
CA TYR A 50 -10.89 6.93 -5.90
C TYR A 50 -11.45 6.83 -4.48
N LEU A 51 -10.66 7.28 -3.49
CA LEU A 51 -11.06 7.16 -2.08
C LEU A 51 -11.89 8.33 -1.58
N LYS A 52 -12.04 9.36 -2.39
CA LYS A 52 -12.77 10.54 -1.96
C LYS A 52 -14.23 10.19 -1.72
N GLY A 53 -14.72 10.53 -0.56
CA GLY A 53 -16.12 10.27 -0.20
C GLY A 53 -16.43 8.81 0.13
N LYS A 54 -15.42 7.96 0.24
CA LYS A 54 -15.62 6.53 0.50
C LYS A 54 -15.31 6.12 1.94
N GLY A 55 -15.13 7.10 2.81
CA GLY A 55 -14.85 6.82 4.21
C GLY A 55 -16.05 6.33 4.98
N PRO A 56 -15.84 5.81 6.16
CA PRO A 56 -14.52 5.73 6.80
C PRO A 56 -13.60 4.73 6.12
N LEU A 57 -12.31 5.05 6.14
CA LEU A 57 -11.27 4.21 5.54
C LEU A 57 -10.53 3.47 6.63
N THR A 58 -10.11 2.24 6.34
CA THR A 58 -9.33 1.44 7.27
C THR A 58 -8.09 0.90 6.55
N LEU A 59 -6.93 1.13 7.13
CA LEU A 59 -5.69 0.53 6.63
C LEU A 59 -5.69 -0.91 7.12
N VAL A 60 -5.84 -1.87 6.21
CA VAL A 60 -5.99 -3.27 6.60
C VAL A 60 -4.75 -4.11 6.35
N TRP A 61 -3.80 -3.61 5.58
CA TRP A 61 -2.58 -4.37 5.28
C TRP A 61 -1.52 -3.45 4.71
N SER A 62 -0.27 -3.72 5.04
CA SER A 62 0.85 -3.04 4.41
C SER A 62 2.07 -3.95 4.48
N GLU A 63 3.00 -3.73 3.55
CA GLU A 63 4.24 -4.47 3.54
C GLU A 63 5.35 -3.59 3.02
N VAL A 64 6.49 -3.60 3.71
CA VAL A 64 7.68 -2.88 3.27
C VAL A 64 8.31 -3.67 2.13
N VAL A 65 8.51 -3.01 1.00
CA VAL A 65 9.16 -3.62 -0.16
C VAL A 65 10.58 -3.11 -0.31
N GLY A 66 10.78 -1.82 -0.07
CA GLY A 66 12.08 -1.17 -0.17
C GLY A 66 12.24 -0.40 -1.46
N ASP A 67 12.43 -1.11 -2.55
CA ASP A 67 12.70 -0.53 -3.87
C ASP A 67 11.40 -0.03 -4.50
N LYS A 68 11.42 1.20 -5.01
CA LYS A 68 10.24 1.80 -5.66
C LYS A 68 9.74 0.94 -6.81
N ARG A 69 10.66 0.47 -7.65
CA ARG A 69 10.28 -0.30 -8.83
C ARG A 69 9.55 -1.58 -8.43
N LYS A 70 10.07 -2.27 -7.44
CA LYS A 70 9.44 -3.50 -6.96
C LYS A 70 8.09 -3.21 -6.33
N ALA A 71 7.99 -2.11 -5.58
CA ALA A 71 6.72 -1.74 -4.97
C ALA A 71 5.66 -1.48 -6.03
N MET A 72 6.03 -0.78 -7.10
CA MET A 72 5.08 -0.48 -8.15
C MET A 72 4.69 -1.71 -8.95
N GLN A 73 5.62 -2.64 -9.15
CA GLN A 73 5.31 -3.91 -9.79
C GLN A 73 4.32 -4.70 -8.94
N LEU A 74 4.54 -4.72 -7.64
CA LEU A 74 3.65 -5.44 -6.74
C LEU A 74 2.26 -4.80 -6.71
N GLU A 75 2.21 -3.47 -6.66
CA GLU A 75 0.93 -2.76 -6.71
C GLU A 75 0.16 -3.15 -7.97
N TYR A 76 0.84 -3.16 -9.10
CA TYR A 76 0.21 -3.49 -10.37
C TYR A 76 -0.39 -4.90 -10.32
N ARG A 77 0.35 -5.86 -9.79
CA ARG A 77 -0.13 -7.23 -9.71
C ARG A 77 -1.28 -7.38 -8.73
N ILE A 78 -1.21 -6.71 -7.60
CA ILE A 78 -2.28 -6.78 -6.61
C ILE A 78 -3.57 -6.19 -7.19
N LYS A 79 -3.46 -5.08 -7.91
CA LYS A 79 -4.64 -4.44 -8.50
C LYS A 79 -5.37 -5.35 -9.48
N LYS A 80 -4.67 -6.30 -10.07
CA LYS A 80 -5.28 -7.23 -11.02
C LYS A 80 -5.92 -8.46 -10.36
N LEU A 81 -5.72 -8.63 -9.06
CA LEU A 81 -6.27 -9.78 -8.37
C LEU A 81 -7.78 -9.61 -8.16
N SER A 82 -8.46 -10.74 -8.04
CA SER A 82 -9.87 -10.73 -7.66
C SER A 82 -10.02 -10.19 -6.24
N LYS A 83 -11.23 -9.80 -5.89
CA LYS A 83 -11.51 -9.34 -4.53
C LYS A 83 -11.15 -10.43 -3.52
N ALA A 84 -11.49 -11.69 -3.82
CA ALA A 84 -11.21 -12.80 -2.92
C ALA A 84 -9.71 -12.95 -2.67
N LYS A 85 -8.89 -12.81 -3.71
CA LYS A 85 -7.45 -12.92 -3.54
C LYS A 85 -6.86 -11.74 -2.80
N LYS A 86 -7.40 -10.54 -3.01
CA LYS A 86 -6.97 -9.38 -2.21
C LYS A 86 -7.30 -9.60 -0.73
N GLU A 87 -8.47 -10.18 -0.44
CA GLU A 87 -8.81 -10.49 0.94
C GLU A 87 -7.85 -11.53 1.53
N SER A 88 -7.37 -12.45 0.70
CA SER A 88 -6.39 -13.43 1.17
C SER A 88 -5.07 -12.75 1.55
N ILE A 89 -4.71 -11.66 0.88
CA ILE A 89 -3.53 -10.88 1.28
C ILE A 89 -3.79 -10.24 2.65
N VAL A 90 -4.96 -9.67 2.85
CA VAL A 90 -5.32 -9.04 4.12
C VAL A 90 -5.25 -10.05 5.27
N SER A 91 -5.74 -11.26 5.04
CA SER A 91 -5.72 -12.31 6.05
C SER A 91 -4.37 -13.00 6.15
N ARG A 92 -3.43 -12.65 5.28
CA ARG A 92 -2.07 -13.20 5.19
C ARG A 92 -2.02 -14.65 4.78
N GLU A 93 -3.09 -15.16 4.19
CA GLU A 93 -3.07 -16.49 3.59
C GLU A 93 -2.29 -16.49 2.28
N LEU A 94 -2.34 -15.37 1.54
CA LEU A 94 -1.59 -15.22 0.30
C LEU A 94 -0.41 -14.29 0.57
N ARG A 95 0.80 -14.78 0.35
CA ARG A 95 1.99 -13.99 0.54
C ARG A 95 2.32 -13.24 -0.74
N VAL A 96 2.57 -11.94 -0.60
CA VAL A 96 2.78 -11.10 -1.79
C VAL A 96 4.10 -11.38 -2.49
N ASP A 97 5.08 -11.94 -1.79
CA ASP A 97 6.35 -12.27 -2.46
C ASP A 97 6.14 -13.34 -3.53
N ALA A 98 5.07 -14.11 -3.45
CA ALA A 98 4.75 -15.08 -4.50
C ALA A 98 4.27 -14.40 -5.78
N LEU A 99 3.89 -13.13 -5.72
CA LEU A 99 3.35 -12.42 -6.87
C LEU A 99 4.43 -11.81 -7.78
N VAL A 100 5.66 -11.72 -7.29
CA VAL A 100 6.73 -11.03 -8.01
C VAL A 100 7.91 -11.94 -8.35
N GLN A 101 7.67 -13.21 -8.45
CA GLN A 101 8.73 -14.15 -8.80
C GLN A 101 8.89 -14.36 -10.26
#